data_c39377c51f9fd5a1b326ed13e5d0c334
#
_entry.id   c39377c51f9fd5a1b326ed13e5d0c334
#
_cell.length_a   1.000
_cell.length_b   1.000
_cell.length_c   1.000
_cell.angle_alpha   90.00
_cell.angle_beta   90.00
_cell.angle_gamma   90.00
#
_symmetry.space_group_name_H-M   'P 1'
#
loop_
_entity.id
_entity.type
_entity.pdbx_description
1 polymer ?
#
loop_
_entity_poly.entity_id
_entity_poly.type
_entity_poly.pdbx_seq_one_letter_code
_entity_poly.pdbx_strand_id
1 'polypeptide(L)'
;PALVEKIQKKAPYFIYGISSSIRFIASQINEKGIAIHKPPHSIIGTSDTLLPAHLKSISSIFKCPVYSRYGSYEMGGGAAQTCPDVSEVMHIIPELVILEVVDDNNIPVSPGKTGRILLTELTNYAMPFIRYDTGDIGIASDGCSCGRSFPTIREILGRDYEQIKTFSGHRIY
;
A
#
# COMPACT_ATOMS: atom_id res chain seq x y z
N PRO A 1 13.30 -22.46 4.59
CA PRO A 1 12.57 -23.74 4.73
C PRO A 1 11.57 -23.70 5.90
N ALA A 2 12.02 -23.49 7.16
CA ALA A 2 11.17 -23.59 8.34
C ALA A 2 9.92 -22.68 8.35
N LEU A 3 10.01 -21.43 7.82
CA LEU A 3 8.86 -20.53 7.75
C LEU A 3 7.82 -21.02 6.74
N VAL A 4 8.25 -21.51 5.59
CA VAL A 4 7.33 -22.03 4.55
C VAL A 4 6.64 -23.30 5.04
N GLU A 5 7.37 -24.21 5.68
CA GLU A 5 6.78 -25.38 6.34
C GLU A 5 5.75 -25.00 7.39
N LYS A 6 6.06 -23.95 8.17
CA LYS A 6 5.15 -23.40 9.18
C LYS A 6 3.89 -22.81 8.56
N ILE A 7 4.03 -22.08 7.45
CA ILE A 7 2.89 -21.52 6.69
C ILE A 7 2.01 -22.67 6.18
N GLN A 8 2.58 -23.69 5.55
CA GLN A 8 1.83 -24.84 5.03
C GLN A 8 1.15 -25.64 6.15
N LYS A 9 1.84 -25.86 7.28
CA LYS A 9 1.29 -26.57 8.44
C LYS A 9 0.14 -25.81 9.10
N LYS A 10 0.28 -24.49 9.26
CA LYS A 10 -0.74 -23.62 9.88
C LYS A 10 -1.90 -23.32 8.94
N ALA A 11 -1.66 -23.35 7.62
CA ALA A 11 -2.63 -22.94 6.59
C ALA A 11 -3.36 -21.62 6.95
N PRO A 12 -2.63 -20.50 7.12
CA PRO A 12 -3.23 -19.26 7.59
C PRO A 12 -4.27 -18.77 6.59
N TYR A 13 -5.34 -18.19 7.11
CA TYR A 13 -6.37 -17.59 6.26
C TYR A 13 -5.83 -16.41 5.45
N PHE A 14 -5.04 -15.55 6.09
CA PHE A 14 -4.30 -14.49 5.39
C PHE A 14 -2.89 -14.32 5.96
N ILE A 15 -2.01 -13.72 5.14
CA ILE A 15 -0.66 -13.31 5.55
C ILE A 15 -0.61 -11.79 5.51
N TYR A 16 -0.22 -11.18 6.62
CA TYR A 16 0.02 -9.74 6.73
C TYR A 16 1.47 -9.51 7.14
N GLY A 17 2.16 -8.60 6.45
CA GLY A 17 3.55 -8.30 6.80
C GLY A 17 4.21 -7.25 5.91
N ILE A 18 5.49 -6.99 6.22
CA ILE A 18 6.33 -6.06 5.47
C ILE A 18 6.52 -6.58 4.04
N SER A 19 6.28 -5.74 3.05
CA SER A 19 6.29 -6.09 1.63
C SER A 19 7.61 -6.70 1.16
N SER A 20 8.76 -6.14 1.57
CA SER A 20 10.09 -6.69 1.25
C SER A 20 10.30 -8.08 1.83
N SER A 21 9.82 -8.34 3.05
CA SER A 21 9.89 -9.68 3.67
C SER A 21 9.04 -10.69 2.92
N ILE A 22 7.83 -10.32 2.52
CA ILE A 22 6.95 -11.18 1.72
C ILE A 22 7.60 -11.49 0.36
N ARG A 23 8.18 -10.49 -0.30
CA ARG A 23 8.94 -10.68 -1.55
C ARG A 23 10.11 -11.64 -1.39
N PHE A 24 10.90 -11.46 -0.32
CA PHE A 24 12.02 -12.35 -0.03
C PHE A 24 11.56 -13.79 0.17
N ILE A 25 10.48 -14.01 0.93
CA ILE A 25 9.91 -15.36 1.12
C ILE A 25 9.43 -15.93 -0.22
N ALA A 26 8.75 -15.13 -1.05
CA ALA A 26 8.31 -15.54 -2.37
C ALA A 26 9.49 -15.98 -3.26
N SER A 27 10.58 -15.17 -3.31
CA SER A 27 11.77 -15.54 -4.09
C SER A 27 12.37 -16.86 -3.61
N GLN A 28 12.48 -17.06 -2.29
CA GLN A 28 13.01 -18.31 -1.73
C GLN A 28 12.13 -19.54 -2.02
N ILE A 29 10.80 -19.37 -2.06
CA ILE A 29 9.88 -20.43 -2.46
C ILE A 29 10.10 -20.80 -3.92
N ASN A 30 10.20 -19.79 -4.80
CA ASN A 30 10.41 -19.98 -6.22
C ASN A 30 11.78 -20.63 -6.53
N GLU A 31 12.86 -20.08 -5.98
CA GLU A 31 14.23 -20.57 -6.17
C GLU A 31 14.42 -22.04 -5.73
N LYS A 32 13.72 -22.44 -4.67
CA LYS A 32 13.81 -23.80 -4.13
C LYS A 32 12.76 -24.75 -4.69
N GLY A 33 11.92 -24.29 -5.61
CA GLY A 33 10.86 -25.11 -6.22
C GLY A 33 9.83 -25.61 -5.21
N ILE A 34 9.58 -24.88 -4.11
CA ILE A 34 8.67 -25.34 -3.06
C ILE A 34 7.22 -25.11 -3.51
N ALA A 35 6.45 -26.19 -3.60
CA ALA A 35 5.03 -26.09 -3.94
C ALA A 35 4.20 -25.60 -2.74
N ILE A 36 3.32 -24.63 -2.97
CA ILE A 36 2.30 -24.21 -2.00
C ILE A 36 1.05 -25.05 -2.21
N HIS A 37 0.81 -26.00 -1.29
CA HIS A 37 -0.35 -26.91 -1.37
C HIS A 37 -1.60 -26.33 -0.73
N LYS A 38 -1.43 -25.44 0.25
CA LYS A 38 -2.51 -24.77 0.96
C LYS A 38 -2.28 -23.26 0.87
N PRO A 39 -2.71 -22.60 -0.23
CA PRO A 39 -2.57 -21.15 -0.37
C PRO A 39 -3.36 -20.43 0.71
N PRO A 40 -2.89 -19.28 1.22
CA PRO A 40 -3.72 -18.40 2.02
C PRO A 40 -4.83 -17.80 1.15
N HIS A 41 -5.89 -17.31 1.78
CA HIS A 41 -6.97 -16.62 1.05
C HIS A 41 -6.45 -15.32 0.40
N SER A 42 -5.59 -14.60 1.10
CA SER A 42 -4.95 -13.39 0.58
C SER A 42 -3.65 -13.06 1.30
N ILE A 43 -2.85 -12.19 0.67
CA ILE A 43 -1.65 -11.59 1.26
C ILE A 43 -1.82 -10.08 1.26
N ILE A 44 -1.46 -9.43 2.36
CA ILE A 44 -1.48 -7.98 2.50
C ILE A 44 -0.06 -7.51 2.85
N GLY A 45 0.56 -6.78 1.94
CA GLY A 45 1.85 -6.15 2.14
C GLY A 45 1.70 -4.72 2.65
N THR A 46 2.60 -4.30 3.54
CA THR A 46 2.65 -2.95 4.11
C THR A 46 4.08 -2.45 4.23
N SER A 47 4.25 -1.21 4.66
CA SER A 47 5.51 -0.49 4.93
C SER A 47 6.30 -0.10 3.68
N ASP A 48 6.53 -1.01 2.76
CA ASP A 48 7.27 -0.75 1.53
C ASP A 48 6.33 -0.78 0.33
N THR A 49 6.62 0.00 -0.70
CA THR A 49 5.83 0.01 -1.94
C THR A 49 5.93 -1.33 -2.68
N LEU A 50 4.80 -1.92 -2.98
CA LEU A 50 4.69 -3.10 -3.85
C LEU A 50 4.40 -2.65 -5.28
N LEU A 51 5.43 -2.70 -6.12
CA LEU A 51 5.27 -2.47 -7.55
C LEU A 51 4.37 -3.53 -8.21
N PRO A 52 3.69 -3.22 -9.32
CA PRO A 52 2.80 -4.18 -10.00
C PRO A 52 3.47 -5.51 -10.35
N ALA A 53 4.76 -5.49 -10.72
CA ALA A 53 5.54 -6.70 -10.99
C ALA A 53 5.71 -7.57 -9.73
N HIS A 54 5.90 -6.94 -8.57
CA HIS A 54 6.01 -7.66 -7.29
C HIS A 54 4.69 -8.31 -6.89
N LEU A 55 3.57 -7.59 -7.04
CA LEU A 55 2.23 -8.13 -6.78
C LEU A 55 1.95 -9.39 -7.62
N LYS A 56 2.22 -9.31 -8.93
CA LYS A 56 2.07 -10.44 -9.86
C LYS A 56 2.96 -11.64 -9.48
N SER A 57 4.23 -11.38 -9.18
CA SER A 57 5.18 -12.43 -8.80
C SER A 57 4.76 -13.14 -7.50
N ILE A 58 4.42 -12.38 -6.44
CA ILE A 58 3.97 -12.95 -5.17
C ILE A 58 2.69 -13.75 -5.37
N SER A 59 1.71 -13.19 -6.10
CA SER A 59 0.43 -13.83 -6.37
C SER A 59 0.60 -15.16 -7.12
N SER A 60 1.47 -15.22 -8.12
CA SER A 60 1.73 -16.46 -8.87
C SER A 60 2.36 -17.55 -8.01
N ILE A 61 3.25 -17.20 -7.10
CA ILE A 61 3.96 -18.13 -6.22
C ILE A 61 3.04 -18.65 -5.12
N PHE A 62 2.31 -17.77 -4.44
CA PHE A 62 1.39 -18.14 -3.36
C PHE A 62 0.02 -18.60 -3.84
N LYS A 63 -0.31 -18.41 -5.12
CA LYS A 63 -1.61 -18.74 -5.74
C LYS A 63 -2.80 -18.08 -5.05
N CYS A 64 -2.65 -16.84 -4.64
CA CYS A 64 -3.70 -16.05 -3.99
C CYS A 64 -3.59 -14.56 -4.35
N PRO A 65 -4.65 -13.76 -4.15
CA PRO A 65 -4.61 -12.32 -4.30
C PRO A 65 -3.61 -11.67 -3.35
N VAL A 66 -2.96 -10.60 -3.82
CA VAL A 66 -2.00 -9.80 -3.04
C VAL A 66 -2.43 -8.35 -3.09
N TYR A 67 -2.53 -7.72 -1.93
CA TYR A 67 -2.94 -6.34 -1.76
C TYR A 67 -1.85 -5.53 -1.07
N SER A 68 -1.78 -4.24 -1.38
CA SER A 68 -0.94 -3.29 -0.68
C SER A 68 -1.79 -2.50 0.32
N ARG A 69 -1.23 -2.25 1.50
CA ARG A 69 -1.83 -1.40 2.52
C ARG A 69 -0.90 -0.24 2.84
N TYR A 70 -1.40 0.97 2.68
CA TYR A 70 -0.72 2.20 3.05
C TYR A 70 -1.10 2.62 4.47
N GLY A 71 -0.14 3.13 5.20
CA GLY A 71 -0.33 3.68 6.54
C GLY A 71 1.00 4.01 7.20
N SER A 72 0.92 4.69 8.34
CA SER A 72 2.07 5.04 9.16
C SER A 72 1.79 4.72 10.64
N TYR A 73 2.84 4.71 11.44
CA TYR A 73 2.69 4.48 12.88
C TYR A 73 1.93 5.60 13.56
N GLU A 74 2.09 6.84 13.10
CA GLU A 74 1.39 8.01 13.62
C GLU A 74 -0.13 7.89 13.48
N MET A 75 -0.60 7.14 12.47
CA MET A 75 -2.01 6.94 12.15
C MET A 75 -2.58 5.60 12.64
N GLY A 76 -1.98 4.98 13.64
CA GLY A 76 -2.44 3.70 14.18
C GLY A 76 -2.38 2.53 13.18
N GLY A 77 -1.66 2.68 12.08
CA GLY A 77 -1.37 1.61 11.13
C GLY A 77 -1.92 1.81 9.73
N GLY A 78 -3.21 1.70 9.49
CA GLY A 78 -3.74 1.67 8.12
C GLY A 78 -4.53 2.91 7.71
N ALA A 79 -4.18 3.53 6.58
CA ALA A 79 -4.92 4.66 6.01
C ALA A 79 -5.66 4.28 4.72
N ALA A 80 -5.06 3.44 3.87
CA ALA A 80 -5.68 3.00 2.63
C ALA A 80 -5.27 1.57 2.26
N GLN A 81 -6.05 0.90 1.41
CA GLN A 81 -5.78 -0.45 0.93
C GLN A 81 -6.19 -0.61 -0.53
N THR A 82 -5.40 -1.33 -1.31
CA THR A 82 -5.70 -1.67 -2.72
C THR A 82 -7.12 -2.23 -2.84
N CYS A 83 -7.87 -1.72 -3.81
CA CYS A 83 -9.17 -2.26 -4.15
C CYS A 83 -9.03 -3.71 -4.66
N PRO A 84 -9.85 -4.66 -4.17
CA PRO A 84 -9.77 -6.03 -4.63
C PRO A 84 -10.23 -6.22 -6.08
N ASP A 85 -11.02 -5.30 -6.62
CA ASP A 85 -11.60 -5.39 -7.95
C ASP A 85 -10.86 -4.51 -8.98
N VAL A 86 -10.18 -3.44 -8.51
CA VAL A 86 -9.46 -2.46 -9.35
C VAL A 86 -8.08 -2.21 -8.74
N SER A 87 -7.06 -2.88 -9.24
CA SER A 87 -5.71 -2.92 -8.65
C SER A 87 -4.97 -1.58 -8.67
N GLU A 88 -5.38 -0.64 -9.53
CA GLU A 88 -4.76 0.68 -9.70
C GLU A 88 -5.28 1.74 -8.72
N VAL A 89 -6.16 1.37 -7.80
CA VAL A 89 -6.79 2.30 -6.85
C VAL A 89 -6.73 1.72 -5.44
N MET A 90 -6.49 2.58 -4.48
CA MET A 90 -6.60 2.26 -3.05
C MET A 90 -7.81 2.96 -2.45
N HIS A 91 -8.62 2.24 -1.70
CA HIS A 91 -9.68 2.80 -0.88
C HIS A 91 -9.11 3.32 0.44
N ILE A 92 -9.40 4.57 0.75
CA ILE A 92 -9.10 5.18 2.04
C ILE A 92 -10.07 4.61 3.07
N ILE A 93 -9.64 4.42 4.29
CA ILE A 93 -10.45 3.93 5.41
C ILE A 93 -11.03 5.15 6.13
N PRO A 94 -12.24 5.62 5.77
CA PRO A 94 -12.75 6.92 6.21
C PRO A 94 -13.12 6.94 7.70
N GLU A 95 -13.24 5.79 8.34
CA GLU A 95 -13.47 5.67 9.78
C GLU A 95 -12.20 5.96 10.59
N LEU A 96 -11.04 5.87 9.97
CA LEU A 96 -9.75 6.04 10.63
C LEU A 96 -9.08 7.37 10.26
N VAL A 97 -9.15 7.77 8.98
CA VAL A 97 -8.39 8.92 8.50
C VAL A 97 -9.12 9.73 7.42
N ILE A 98 -8.82 11.04 7.36
CA ILE A 98 -9.02 11.85 6.17
C ILE A 98 -7.65 11.94 5.47
N LEU A 99 -7.59 11.56 4.20
CA LEU A 99 -6.39 11.65 3.38
C LEU A 99 -6.62 12.71 2.29
N GLU A 100 -5.68 13.64 2.20
CA GLU A 100 -5.67 14.70 1.19
C GLU A 100 -4.39 14.59 0.36
N VAL A 101 -4.49 14.81 -0.96
CA VAL A 101 -3.33 14.99 -1.84
C VAL A 101 -3.28 16.46 -2.21
N VAL A 102 -2.22 17.18 -1.81
CA VAL A 102 -2.14 18.64 -1.90
C VAL A 102 -0.89 19.12 -2.64
N ASP A 103 -0.95 20.33 -3.16
CA ASP A 103 0.19 21.07 -3.72
C ASP A 103 1.08 21.68 -2.62
N ASP A 104 2.09 22.45 -3.03
CA ASP A 104 3.02 23.14 -2.11
C ASP A 104 2.34 24.23 -1.28
N ASN A 105 1.15 24.71 -1.68
CA ASN A 105 0.33 25.69 -0.95
C ASN A 105 -0.72 25.02 -0.03
N ASN A 106 -0.67 23.70 0.15
CA ASN A 106 -1.63 22.90 0.90
C ASN A 106 -3.06 22.92 0.31
N ILE A 107 -3.20 23.17 -1.00
CA ILE A 107 -4.48 23.15 -1.72
C ILE A 107 -4.64 21.77 -2.37
N PRO A 108 -5.82 21.12 -2.24
CA PRO A 108 -6.07 19.82 -2.87
C PRO A 108 -5.84 19.87 -4.38
N VAL A 109 -5.11 18.89 -4.90
CA VAL A 109 -4.85 18.79 -6.34
C VAL A 109 -6.00 18.08 -7.07
N SER A 110 -6.14 18.37 -8.36
CA SER A 110 -7.12 17.68 -9.21
C SER A 110 -6.79 16.18 -9.38
N PRO A 111 -7.79 15.33 -9.65
CA PRO A 111 -7.57 13.91 -9.96
C PRO A 111 -6.51 13.69 -11.03
N GLY A 112 -5.68 12.65 -10.85
CA GLY A 112 -4.56 12.33 -11.72
C GLY A 112 -3.31 13.18 -11.51
N LYS A 113 -3.35 14.19 -10.64
CA LYS A 113 -2.19 15.02 -10.30
C LYS A 113 -1.46 14.46 -9.08
N THR A 114 -0.15 14.65 -9.09
CA THR A 114 0.75 14.30 -7.98
C THR A 114 0.78 15.41 -6.95
N GLY A 115 0.84 15.04 -5.67
CA GLY A 115 0.99 16.00 -4.57
C GLY A 115 1.47 15.31 -3.28
N ARG A 116 1.72 16.12 -2.25
CA ARG A 116 2.06 15.64 -0.90
C ARG A 116 0.82 15.05 -0.23
N ILE A 117 1.03 14.03 0.58
CA ILE A 117 -0.05 13.38 1.33
C ILE A 117 -0.14 14.01 2.71
N LEU A 118 -1.28 14.61 3.01
CA LEU A 118 -1.65 15.02 4.36
C LEU A 118 -2.66 14.02 4.93
N LEU A 119 -2.48 13.65 6.21
CA LEU A 119 -3.40 12.78 6.94
C LEU A 119 -3.96 13.48 8.18
N THR A 120 -5.27 13.36 8.38
CA THR A 120 -5.92 13.67 9.65
C THR A 120 -6.39 12.38 10.27
N GLU A 121 -5.87 12.06 11.46
CA GLU A 121 -6.23 10.86 12.22
C GLU A 121 -7.50 11.13 13.03
N LEU A 122 -8.49 10.23 12.98
CA LEU A 122 -9.83 10.45 13.54
C LEU A 122 -10.08 9.72 14.87
N THR A 123 -9.16 8.87 15.30
CA THR A 123 -9.39 7.98 16.45
C THR A 123 -8.49 8.27 17.66
N ASN A 124 -7.38 8.98 17.47
CA ASN A 124 -6.44 9.31 18.54
C ASN A 124 -6.72 10.71 19.13
N TYR A 125 -7.56 10.76 20.14
CA TYR A 125 -7.88 12.02 20.83
C TYR A 125 -6.83 12.49 21.82
N ALA A 126 -5.89 11.62 22.22
CA ALA A 126 -4.85 11.97 23.17
C ALA A 126 -3.70 12.75 22.51
N MET A 127 -3.41 12.47 21.25
CA MET A 127 -2.42 13.18 20.43
C MET A 127 -2.94 13.24 19.00
N PRO A 128 -3.88 14.16 18.70
CA PRO A 128 -4.50 14.22 17.39
C PRO A 128 -3.53 14.76 16.34
N PHE A 129 -3.39 14.04 15.23
CA PHE A 129 -2.71 14.50 14.04
C PHE A 129 -3.74 15.11 13.08
N ILE A 130 -3.66 16.43 12.86
CA ILE A 130 -4.55 17.17 11.96
C ILE A 130 -3.74 17.70 10.80
N ARG A 131 -4.07 17.28 9.57
CA ARG A 131 -3.35 17.61 8.34
C ARG A 131 -1.83 17.40 8.47
N TYR A 132 -1.47 16.30 9.09
CA TYR A 132 -0.07 15.89 9.28
C TYR A 132 0.56 15.56 7.92
N ASP A 133 1.67 16.23 7.62
CA ASP A 133 2.45 15.93 6.42
C ASP A 133 3.24 14.64 6.63
N THR A 134 2.87 13.61 5.92
CA THR A 134 3.50 12.29 6.04
C THR A 134 4.89 12.23 5.43
N GLY A 135 5.24 13.21 4.60
CA GLY A 135 6.42 13.18 3.75
C GLY A 135 6.29 12.21 2.57
N ASP A 136 5.11 11.65 2.36
CA ASP A 136 4.82 10.78 1.20
C ASP A 136 4.20 11.58 0.06
N ILE A 137 4.42 11.11 -1.16
CA ILE A 137 3.84 11.64 -2.38
C ILE A 137 2.85 10.65 -2.95
N GLY A 138 1.70 11.15 -3.42
CA GLY A 138 0.69 10.32 -4.04
C GLY A 138 0.02 10.97 -5.24
N ILE A 139 -0.79 10.20 -5.95
CA ILE A 139 -1.61 10.65 -7.08
C ILE A 139 -3.06 10.67 -6.62
N ALA A 140 -3.70 11.84 -6.76
CA ALA A 140 -5.13 12.01 -6.45
C ALA A 140 -6.00 11.14 -7.36
N SER A 141 -7.12 10.65 -6.84
CA SER A 141 -8.09 9.83 -7.57
C SER A 141 -9.43 10.54 -7.71
N ASP A 142 -10.18 10.20 -8.74
CA ASP A 142 -11.57 10.63 -8.99
C ASP A 142 -12.60 9.57 -8.57
N GLY A 143 -12.14 8.46 -7.98
CA GLY A 143 -12.98 7.37 -7.52
C GLY A 143 -12.52 6.00 -7.97
N CYS A 144 -13.40 5.01 -7.79
CA CYS A 144 -13.16 3.63 -8.16
C CYS A 144 -14.39 3.05 -8.86
N SER A 145 -14.18 2.33 -9.96
CA SER A 145 -15.26 1.69 -10.73
C SER A 145 -15.84 0.43 -10.05
N CYS A 146 -15.35 0.03 -8.88
CA CYS A 146 -15.83 -1.15 -8.16
C CYS A 146 -17.23 -1.00 -7.53
N GLY A 147 -17.83 0.18 -7.57
CA GLY A 147 -19.15 0.49 -7.00
C GLY A 147 -19.14 0.82 -5.50
N ARG A 148 -18.01 0.77 -4.80
CA ARG A 148 -17.90 1.21 -3.41
C ARG A 148 -17.74 2.73 -3.35
N SER A 149 -18.47 3.37 -2.42
CA SER A 149 -18.47 4.84 -2.24
C SER A 149 -17.34 5.36 -1.34
N PHE A 150 -16.35 4.54 -1.01
CA PHE A 150 -15.20 4.98 -0.20
C PHE A 150 -14.34 5.99 -0.96
N PRO A 151 -13.79 7.01 -0.28
CA PRO A 151 -12.80 7.89 -0.89
C PRO A 151 -11.59 7.09 -1.33
N THR A 152 -10.89 7.60 -2.34
CA THR A 152 -9.81 6.85 -2.99
C THR A 152 -8.56 7.70 -3.18
N ILE A 153 -7.42 7.02 -3.26
CA ILE A 153 -6.16 7.53 -3.79
C ILE A 153 -5.70 6.59 -4.89
N ARG A 154 -5.16 7.14 -5.98
CA ARG A 154 -4.75 6.32 -7.11
C ARG A 154 -3.47 5.53 -6.81
N GLU A 155 -2.45 6.20 -6.30
CA GLU A 155 -1.15 5.59 -6.08
C GLU A 155 -0.36 6.32 -5.00
N ILE A 156 0.45 5.58 -4.25
CA ILE A 156 1.48 6.11 -3.36
C ILE A 156 2.82 5.92 -4.06
N LEU A 157 3.49 7.02 -4.36
CA LEU A 157 4.75 7.00 -5.13
C LEU A 157 5.99 6.78 -4.26
N GLY A 158 5.91 7.07 -2.96
CA GLY A 158 7.00 6.96 -2.01
C GLY A 158 7.29 8.26 -1.28
N ARG A 159 8.47 8.35 -0.66
CA ARG A 159 8.89 9.51 0.13
C ARG A 159 9.38 10.68 -0.73
N ASP A 160 9.03 11.92 -0.36
CA ASP A 160 9.49 13.12 -1.07
C ASP A 160 11.03 13.24 -1.10
N TYR A 161 11.71 12.89 -0.02
CA TYR A 161 13.18 12.95 0.09
C TYR A 161 13.90 11.81 -0.64
N GLU A 162 13.22 10.75 -1.05
CA GLU A 162 13.79 9.63 -1.81
C GLU A 162 13.78 9.87 -3.32
N GLN A 163 13.21 11.00 -3.77
CA GLN A 163 13.11 11.33 -5.18
C GLN A 163 14.45 11.80 -5.74
N ILE A 164 14.79 11.29 -6.92
CA ILE A 164 15.90 11.82 -7.71
C ILE A 164 15.36 12.94 -8.59
N LYS A 165 15.83 14.17 -8.34
CA LYS A 165 15.54 15.30 -9.22
C LYS A 165 16.60 15.35 -10.33
N THR A 166 16.17 15.22 -11.58
CA THR A 166 17.05 15.38 -12.74
C THR A 166 17.40 16.86 -12.93
N PHE A 167 18.46 17.15 -13.67
CA PHE A 167 18.84 18.55 -14.04
C PHE A 167 17.73 19.27 -14.83
N SER A 168 16.88 18.55 -15.54
CA SER A 168 15.71 19.09 -16.26
C SER A 168 14.47 19.29 -15.37
N GLY A 169 14.58 19.03 -14.05
CA GLY A 169 13.48 19.20 -13.09
C GLY A 169 12.49 18.03 -13.03
N HIS A 170 12.69 16.95 -13.78
CA HIS A 170 11.86 15.76 -13.64
C HIS A 170 12.15 15.04 -12.32
N ARG A 171 11.10 14.53 -11.70
CA ARG A 171 11.19 13.71 -10.48
C ARG A 171 11.08 12.24 -10.85
N ILE A 172 12.01 11.41 -10.36
CA ILE A 172 12.00 9.94 -10.47
C ILE A 172 11.73 9.40 -9.08
N TYR A 173 10.70 8.57 -8.97
CA TYR A 173 10.22 7.95 -7.74
C TYR A 173 10.71 6.52 -7.61
#